data_07e18b35395da45f9ae09a3fdc922b5b
#
_entry.id   07e18b35395da45f9ae09a3fdc922b5b
#
_cell.length_a   1.000
_cell.length_b   1.000
_cell.length_c   1.000
_cell.angle_alpha   90.00
_cell.angle_beta   90.00
_cell.angle_gamma   90.00
#
_symmetry.space_group_name_H-M   'P 1'
#
loop_
_entity.id
_entity.type
_entity.pdbx_description
1 polymer ?
#
loop_
_entity_poly.entity_id
_entity_poly.type
_entity_poly.pdbx_seq_one_letter_code
_entity_poly.pdbx_strand_id
1 'polypeptide(L)'
;MGQALIRLLAELALYEIRWIDSRPDILPVSLPENVSTRVCAAPTALVAEARAHTRYIVMTHDHALDFELCRAILERGDAAWLGLIGSVSKAARFRSRLARAGVTRERLAGLTCPIGVPGLSSKLPAAIAIAIAAQLLQREGAGAAAPARGDDAPACDGIRGDCGACGPARHEST
;
A
#
# COMPACT_ATOMS: atom_id res chain seq x y z
N MET A 1 12.30 7.87 8.79
CA MET A 1 11.11 7.06 8.39
C MET A 1 11.43 6.16 7.21
N GLY A 2 11.91 6.66 6.08
CA GLY A 2 12.27 5.85 4.90
C GLY A 2 13.17 4.66 5.22
N GLN A 3 14.24 4.86 5.98
CA GLN A 3 15.13 3.77 6.40
C GLN A 3 14.41 2.62 7.14
N ALA A 4 13.49 2.95 8.06
CA ALA A 4 12.75 1.93 8.80
C ALA A 4 11.84 1.11 7.87
N LEU A 5 11.18 1.77 6.93
CA LEU A 5 10.33 1.10 5.96
C LEU A 5 11.13 0.21 5.02
N ILE A 6 12.24 0.71 4.48
CA ILE A 6 13.09 -0.03 3.54
C ILE A 6 13.68 -1.27 4.19
N ARG A 7 14.19 -1.18 5.43
CA ARG A 7 14.67 -2.35 6.18
C ARG A 7 13.59 -3.42 6.31
N LEU A 8 12.38 -3.02 6.72
CA LEU A 8 11.26 -3.95 6.88
C LEU A 8 10.85 -4.60 5.56
N LEU A 9 10.73 -3.82 4.48
CA LEU A 9 10.34 -4.33 3.17
C LEU A 9 11.43 -5.22 2.53
N ALA A 10 12.70 -4.91 2.78
CA ALA A 10 13.83 -5.70 2.29
C ALA A 10 13.82 -7.11 2.89
N GLU A 11 13.54 -7.25 4.20
CA GLU A 11 13.44 -8.54 4.90
C GLU A 11 12.29 -9.41 4.36
N LEU A 12 11.22 -8.81 3.85
CA LEU A 12 10.11 -9.55 3.24
C LEU A 12 10.48 -10.23 1.92
N ALA A 13 11.55 -9.78 1.25
CA ALA A 13 12.05 -10.30 -0.03
C ALA A 13 10.99 -10.39 -1.16
N LEU A 14 9.91 -9.63 -1.06
CA LEU A 14 8.79 -9.61 -2.03
C LEU A 14 8.98 -8.55 -3.12
N TYR A 15 9.92 -7.61 -2.91
CA TYR A 15 10.08 -6.43 -3.75
C TYR A 15 11.53 -6.20 -4.13
N GLU A 16 11.72 -5.76 -5.37
CA GLU A 16 12.90 -5.04 -5.83
C GLU A 16 12.72 -3.56 -5.44
N ILE A 17 13.50 -3.06 -4.49
CA ILE A 17 13.33 -1.74 -3.92
C ILE A 17 14.33 -0.78 -4.54
N ARG A 18 13.85 0.36 -5.04
CA ARG A 18 14.68 1.48 -5.44
C ARG A 18 14.46 2.67 -4.51
N TRP A 19 15.45 2.98 -3.71
CA TRP A 19 15.40 4.14 -2.82
C TRP A 19 16.03 5.36 -3.48
N ILE A 20 15.25 6.40 -3.70
CA ILE A 20 15.67 7.64 -4.33
C ILE A 20 15.58 8.77 -3.32
N ASP A 21 16.66 9.49 -3.13
CA ASP A 21 16.70 10.71 -2.31
C ASP A 21 17.67 11.72 -2.92
N SER A 22 17.45 13.00 -2.67
CA SER A 22 18.35 14.07 -3.12
C SER A 22 19.59 14.23 -2.23
N ARG A 23 19.57 13.65 -1.05
CA ARG A 23 20.62 13.78 -0.03
C ARG A 23 21.43 12.49 0.06
N PRO A 24 22.73 12.52 -0.30
CA PRO A 24 23.58 11.32 -0.24
C PRO A 24 23.77 10.78 1.19
N ASP A 25 23.85 11.69 2.17
CA ASP A 25 24.22 11.35 3.55
C ASP A 25 23.20 10.49 4.29
N ILE A 26 21.96 10.42 3.79
CA ILE A 26 20.93 9.58 4.41
C ILE A 26 20.86 8.18 3.84
N LEU A 27 21.55 7.93 2.74
CA LEU A 27 21.58 6.62 2.10
C LEU A 27 22.64 5.74 2.79
N PRO A 28 22.29 4.53 3.23
CA PRO A 28 23.24 3.64 3.90
C PRO A 28 24.29 3.10 2.93
N VAL A 29 25.48 2.83 3.46
CA VAL A 29 26.61 2.29 2.70
C VAL A 29 26.40 0.81 2.36
N SER A 30 25.72 0.06 3.24
CA SER A 30 25.42 -1.36 3.03
C SER A 30 23.91 -1.58 2.92
N LEU A 31 23.51 -2.31 1.92
CA LEU A 31 22.12 -2.59 1.58
C LEU A 31 21.93 -4.09 1.30
N PRO A 32 20.73 -4.64 1.59
CA PRO A 32 20.32 -5.94 1.08
C PRO A 32 20.35 -6.00 -0.45
N GLU A 33 20.54 -7.18 -1.02
CA GLU A 33 20.67 -7.38 -2.48
C GLU A 33 19.46 -6.87 -3.28
N ASN A 34 18.26 -6.94 -2.68
CA ASN A 34 17.02 -6.48 -3.30
C ASN A 34 16.76 -4.97 -3.14
N VAL A 35 17.74 -4.21 -2.62
CA VAL A 35 17.63 -2.75 -2.44
C VAL A 35 18.73 -2.04 -3.22
N SER A 36 18.34 -1.11 -4.07
CA SER A 36 19.24 -0.19 -4.76
C SER A 36 18.97 1.25 -4.35
N THR A 37 20.02 2.10 -4.37
CA THR A 37 19.90 3.53 -4.06
C THR A 37 20.27 4.39 -5.25
N ARG A 38 19.63 5.55 -5.34
CA ARG A 38 20.01 6.57 -6.34
C ARG A 38 19.90 7.96 -5.74
N VAL A 39 20.99 8.72 -5.72
CA VAL A 39 20.97 10.14 -5.42
C VAL A 39 20.45 10.90 -6.65
N CYS A 40 19.37 11.65 -6.50
CA CYS A 40 18.78 12.40 -7.60
C CYS A 40 18.11 13.68 -7.11
N ALA A 41 18.55 14.83 -7.61
CA ALA A 41 17.97 16.12 -7.26
C ALA A 41 16.59 16.36 -7.93
N ALA A 42 16.33 15.74 -9.09
CA ALA A 42 15.10 15.88 -9.85
C ALA A 42 14.42 14.50 -10.09
N PRO A 43 13.91 13.83 -9.03
CA PRO A 43 13.43 12.46 -9.13
C PRO A 43 12.16 12.28 -9.98
N THR A 44 11.48 13.36 -10.37
CA THR A 44 10.34 13.32 -11.30
C THR A 44 10.72 12.74 -12.67
N ALA A 45 11.94 13.00 -13.16
CA ALA A 45 12.42 12.41 -14.41
C ALA A 45 12.50 10.87 -14.34
N LEU A 46 12.81 10.33 -13.16
CA LEU A 46 12.91 8.88 -12.96
C LEU A 46 11.56 8.16 -13.00
N VAL A 47 10.45 8.89 -12.89
CA VAL A 47 9.11 8.32 -13.06
C VAL A 47 8.95 7.77 -14.47
N ALA A 48 9.45 8.48 -15.50
CA ALA A 48 9.39 8.03 -16.88
C ALA A 48 10.23 6.77 -17.15
N GLU A 49 11.34 6.61 -16.42
CA GLU A 49 12.28 5.48 -16.55
C GLU A 49 11.79 4.21 -15.80
N ALA A 50 10.82 4.35 -14.90
CA ALA A 50 10.37 3.24 -14.09
C ALA A 50 9.59 2.20 -14.92
N ARG A 51 9.65 0.93 -14.50
CA ARG A 51 8.85 -0.14 -15.14
C ARG A 51 7.37 0.11 -14.95
N ALA A 52 6.56 -0.33 -15.91
CA ALA A 52 5.11 -0.39 -15.73
C ALA A 52 4.76 -1.22 -14.48
N HIS A 53 3.62 -0.93 -13.88
CA HIS A 53 3.16 -1.58 -12.64
C HIS A 53 4.09 -1.40 -11.43
N THR A 54 4.93 -0.36 -11.44
CA THR A 54 5.72 0.03 -10.26
C THR A 54 4.80 0.52 -9.15
N ARG A 55 5.12 0.16 -7.90
CA ARG A 55 4.50 0.71 -6.71
C ARG A 55 5.33 1.88 -6.21
N TYR A 56 4.71 3.02 -6.04
CA TYR A 56 5.36 4.23 -5.59
C TYR A 56 4.97 4.58 -4.16
N ILE A 57 5.97 4.90 -3.34
CA ILE A 57 5.78 5.45 -2.00
C ILE A 57 6.45 6.81 -1.95
N VAL A 58 5.66 7.87 -1.94
CA VAL A 58 6.12 9.25 -1.90
C VAL A 58 6.13 9.73 -0.46
N MET A 59 7.34 10.03 0.05
CA MET A 59 7.57 10.47 1.43
C MET A 59 8.76 11.42 1.52
N THR A 60 8.80 12.43 0.66
CA THR A 60 9.89 13.40 0.67
C THR A 60 9.75 14.38 1.85
N HIS A 61 10.77 15.18 2.07
CA HIS A 61 10.75 16.28 3.03
C HIS A 61 10.18 17.57 2.46
N ASP A 62 9.91 17.60 1.14
CA ASP A 62 9.42 18.75 0.39
C ASP A 62 8.02 18.46 -0.18
N HIS A 63 7.04 19.23 0.26
CA HIS A 63 5.65 19.09 -0.21
C HIS A 63 5.45 19.48 -1.67
N ALA A 64 6.30 20.36 -2.24
CA ALA A 64 6.23 20.71 -3.64
C ALA A 64 6.74 19.54 -4.49
N LEU A 65 7.82 18.90 -4.07
CA LEU A 65 8.34 17.70 -4.72
C LEU A 65 7.37 16.53 -4.60
N ASP A 66 6.76 16.31 -3.43
CA ASP A 66 5.69 15.31 -3.26
C ASP A 66 4.56 15.52 -4.30
N PHE A 67 4.17 16.79 -4.53
CA PHE A 67 3.12 17.13 -5.47
C PHE A 67 3.51 16.82 -6.91
N GLU A 68 4.69 17.23 -7.35
CA GLU A 68 5.19 16.99 -8.71
C GLU A 68 5.39 15.48 -8.98
N LEU A 69 5.88 14.73 -8.01
CA LEU A 69 5.98 13.27 -8.11
C LEU A 69 4.61 12.61 -8.25
N CYS A 70 3.66 12.96 -7.38
CA CYS A 70 2.30 12.42 -7.47
C CYS A 70 1.65 12.75 -8.81
N ARG A 71 1.84 13.98 -9.32
CA ARG A 71 1.32 14.40 -10.62
C ARG A 71 1.92 13.56 -11.75
N ALA A 72 3.24 13.47 -11.83
CA ALA A 72 3.92 12.72 -12.87
C ALA A 72 3.52 11.23 -12.89
N ILE A 73 3.42 10.60 -11.71
CA ILE A 73 3.01 9.20 -11.58
C ILE A 73 1.56 9.00 -12.02
N LEU A 74 0.64 9.89 -11.62
CA LEU A 74 -0.77 9.80 -12.01
C LEU A 74 -0.98 10.11 -13.49
N GLU A 75 -0.26 11.07 -14.06
CA GLU A 75 -0.30 11.39 -15.50
C GLU A 75 0.23 10.25 -16.35
N ARG A 76 1.25 9.54 -15.89
CA ARG A 76 1.75 8.34 -16.55
C ARG A 76 0.69 7.22 -16.57
N GLY A 77 0.02 6.96 -15.45
CA GLY A 77 -1.20 6.15 -15.39
C GLY A 77 -1.00 4.63 -15.40
N ASP A 78 0.24 4.12 -15.31
CA ASP A 78 0.58 2.69 -15.33
C ASP A 78 1.13 2.18 -13.99
N ALA A 79 1.06 2.98 -12.93
CA ALA A 79 1.48 2.59 -11.59
C ALA A 79 0.53 1.51 -11.03
N ALA A 80 1.09 0.43 -10.47
CA ALA A 80 0.29 -0.54 -9.73
C ALA A 80 -0.28 0.07 -8.43
N TRP A 81 0.43 1.01 -7.84
CA TRP A 81 -0.03 1.73 -6.65
C TRP A 81 0.78 3.01 -6.43
N LEU A 82 0.09 4.04 -5.93
CA LEU A 82 0.71 5.27 -5.49
C LEU A 82 0.26 5.59 -4.06
N GLY A 83 1.20 5.55 -3.13
CA GLY A 83 1.02 5.94 -1.74
C GLY A 83 1.75 7.23 -1.41
N LEU A 84 1.07 8.17 -0.77
CA LEU A 84 1.63 9.43 -0.29
C LEU A 84 1.53 9.50 1.23
N ILE A 85 2.67 9.78 1.89
CA ILE A 85 2.69 10.05 3.33
C ILE A 85 2.00 11.38 3.62
N GLY A 86 1.11 11.40 4.61
CA GLY A 86 0.44 12.64 4.99
C GLY A 86 -0.71 12.45 5.94
N SER A 87 -1.41 13.54 6.21
CA SER A 87 -2.66 13.58 6.97
C SER A 87 -3.88 13.60 6.03
N VAL A 88 -5.06 13.40 6.58
CA VAL A 88 -6.34 13.57 5.86
C VAL A 88 -6.43 14.96 5.23
N SER A 89 -6.01 16.01 5.95
CA SER A 89 -5.98 17.38 5.44
C SER A 89 -5.00 17.56 4.27
N LYS A 90 -3.82 16.91 4.33
CA LYS A 90 -2.86 16.89 3.20
C LYS A 90 -3.49 16.20 2.00
N ALA A 91 -4.14 15.06 2.21
CA ALA A 91 -4.79 14.30 1.15
C ALA A 91 -5.86 15.13 0.41
N ALA A 92 -6.73 15.82 1.15
CA ALA A 92 -7.76 16.68 0.56
C ALA A 92 -7.17 17.83 -0.27
N ARG A 93 -6.15 18.51 0.26
CA ARG A 93 -5.42 19.57 -0.47
C ARG A 93 -4.73 19.06 -1.73
N PHE A 94 -4.07 17.90 -1.64
CA PHE A 94 -3.38 17.31 -2.79
C PHE A 94 -4.35 16.92 -3.89
N ARG A 95 -5.46 16.23 -3.57
CA ARG A 95 -6.48 15.89 -4.56
C ARG A 95 -7.06 17.12 -5.25
N SER A 96 -7.39 18.17 -4.48
CA SER A 96 -7.90 19.43 -5.05
C SER A 96 -6.88 20.11 -5.99
N ARG A 97 -5.59 20.16 -5.59
CA ARG A 97 -4.54 20.76 -6.43
C ARG A 97 -4.27 19.96 -7.69
N LEU A 98 -4.20 18.62 -7.59
CA LEU A 98 -3.99 17.71 -8.72
C LEU A 98 -5.15 17.81 -9.72
N ALA A 99 -6.40 17.89 -9.25
CA ALA A 99 -7.56 18.10 -10.11
C ALA A 99 -7.47 19.44 -10.88
N ARG A 100 -7.08 20.53 -10.21
CA ARG A 100 -6.84 21.82 -10.87
C ARG A 100 -5.68 21.79 -11.86
N ALA A 101 -4.70 20.92 -11.64
CA ALA A 101 -3.57 20.72 -12.56
C ALA A 101 -3.93 19.79 -13.74
N GLY A 102 -5.20 19.37 -13.89
CA GLY A 102 -5.67 18.58 -15.02
C GLY A 102 -5.64 17.07 -14.84
N VAL A 103 -5.28 16.57 -13.64
CA VAL A 103 -5.37 15.13 -13.36
C VAL A 103 -6.84 14.70 -13.26
N THR A 104 -7.25 13.72 -14.08
CA THR A 104 -8.64 13.28 -14.13
C THR A 104 -9.08 12.57 -12.84
N ARG A 105 -10.39 12.50 -12.62
CA ARG A 105 -10.96 11.86 -11.43
C ARG A 105 -10.58 10.38 -11.33
N GLU A 106 -10.54 9.69 -12.45
CA GLU A 106 -10.17 8.28 -12.55
C GLU A 106 -8.72 8.08 -12.10
N ARG A 107 -7.80 8.92 -12.56
CA ARG A 107 -6.39 8.88 -12.15
C ARG A 107 -6.20 9.25 -10.68
N LEU A 108 -6.95 10.23 -10.17
CA LEU A 108 -6.94 10.63 -8.77
C LEU A 108 -7.38 9.50 -7.81
N ALA A 109 -8.24 8.59 -8.27
CA ALA A 109 -8.63 7.41 -7.50
C ALA A 109 -7.44 6.48 -7.21
N GLY A 110 -6.38 6.51 -8.03
CA GLY A 110 -5.14 5.77 -7.81
C GLY A 110 -4.27 6.31 -6.66
N LEU A 111 -4.54 7.53 -6.15
CA LEU A 111 -3.77 8.10 -5.04
C LEU A 111 -4.29 7.61 -3.69
N THR A 112 -3.45 6.87 -2.98
CA THR A 112 -3.66 6.50 -1.58
C THR A 112 -2.97 7.51 -0.67
N CYS A 113 -3.73 8.30 0.07
CA CYS A 113 -3.22 9.25 1.07
C CYS A 113 -4.30 9.49 2.14
N PRO A 114 -3.97 9.38 3.42
CA PRO A 114 -2.72 8.90 4.01
C PRO A 114 -2.41 7.43 3.67
N ILE A 115 -1.12 7.09 3.58
CA ILE A 115 -0.70 5.68 3.49
C ILE A 115 -0.61 5.05 4.88
N GLY A 116 -0.79 3.73 4.92
CA GLY A 116 -0.79 2.91 6.12
C GLY A 116 -2.18 2.35 6.43
N VAL A 117 -2.22 1.24 7.16
CA VAL A 117 -3.48 0.63 7.58
C VAL A 117 -4.25 1.54 8.54
N PRO A 118 -5.59 1.62 8.42
CA PRO A 118 -6.42 2.40 9.35
C PRO A 118 -6.30 1.91 10.80
N GLY A 119 -6.48 2.82 11.75
CA GLY A 119 -6.47 2.49 13.18
C GLY A 119 -5.09 2.46 13.83
N LEU A 120 -4.01 2.41 13.07
CA LEU A 120 -2.65 2.49 13.60
C LEU A 120 -2.16 3.94 13.58
N SER A 121 -2.49 4.69 14.64
CA SER A 121 -2.12 6.09 14.80
C SER A 121 -0.86 6.20 15.66
N SER A 122 0.28 6.48 15.05
CA SER A 122 1.56 6.67 15.73
C SER A 122 2.43 7.69 15.01
N LYS A 123 3.27 8.40 15.77
CA LYS A 123 4.32 9.27 15.22
C LYS A 123 5.69 8.59 15.16
N LEU A 124 5.82 7.38 15.70
CA LEU A 124 7.06 6.61 15.67
C LEU A 124 7.37 6.13 14.26
N PRO A 125 8.57 6.39 13.72
CA PRO A 125 8.95 5.97 12.37
C PRO A 125 8.77 4.47 12.11
N ALA A 126 9.07 3.62 13.10
CA ALA A 126 8.90 2.18 12.99
C ALA A 126 7.41 1.76 12.90
N ALA A 127 6.54 2.36 13.72
CA ALA A 127 5.11 2.07 13.67
C ALA A 127 4.47 2.49 12.34
N ILE A 128 4.88 3.65 11.80
CA ILE A 128 4.45 4.09 10.47
C ILE A 128 4.95 3.13 9.38
N ALA A 129 6.20 2.67 9.48
CA ALA A 129 6.75 1.68 8.54
C ALA A 129 5.95 0.37 8.56
N ILE A 130 5.60 -0.13 9.75
CA ILE A 130 4.74 -1.33 9.92
C ILE A 130 3.37 -1.11 9.28
N ALA A 131 2.73 0.04 9.51
CA ALA A 131 1.42 0.35 8.94
C ALA A 131 1.45 0.36 7.40
N ILE A 132 2.50 0.92 6.80
CA ILE A 132 2.69 0.97 5.34
C ILE A 132 2.96 -0.44 4.80
N ALA A 133 3.85 -1.20 5.43
CA ALA A 133 4.15 -2.56 5.01
C ALA A 133 2.91 -3.47 5.08
N ALA A 134 2.13 -3.37 6.16
CA ALA A 134 0.86 -4.10 6.29
C ALA A 134 -0.13 -3.74 5.17
N GLN A 135 -0.25 -2.47 4.81
CA GLN A 135 -1.11 -2.04 3.70
C GLN A 135 -0.65 -2.59 2.35
N LEU A 136 0.67 -2.63 2.12
CA LEU A 136 1.23 -3.26 0.91
C LEU A 136 0.90 -4.75 0.84
N LEU A 137 1.11 -5.49 1.94
CA LEU A 137 0.81 -6.93 2.01
C LEU A 137 -0.67 -7.24 1.80
N GLN A 138 -1.57 -6.43 2.35
CA GLN A 138 -3.02 -6.57 2.10
C GLN A 138 -3.35 -6.44 0.61
N ARG A 139 -2.65 -5.58 -0.12
CA ARG A 139 -2.85 -5.40 -1.57
C ARG A 139 -2.29 -6.56 -2.38
N GLU A 140 -1.20 -7.17 -1.95
CA GLU A 140 -0.69 -8.42 -2.58
C GLU A 140 -1.71 -9.55 -2.42
N GLY A 141 -2.23 -9.75 -1.20
CA GLY A 141 -3.25 -10.76 -0.93
C GLY A 141 -4.55 -10.55 -1.70
N ALA A 142 -4.98 -9.31 -1.88
CA ALA A 142 -6.17 -8.97 -2.67
C ALA A 142 -5.98 -9.22 -4.18
N GLY A 143 -4.75 -9.07 -4.69
CA GLY A 143 -4.41 -9.37 -6.09
C GLY A 143 -4.26 -10.88 -6.37
N ALA A 144 -3.95 -11.68 -5.35
CA ALA A 144 -3.84 -13.12 -5.46
C ALA A 144 -5.17 -13.86 -5.22
N ALA A 145 -6.20 -13.20 -4.68
CA ALA A 145 -7.50 -13.78 -4.38
C ALA A 145 -8.52 -13.44 -5.47
N ALA A 146 -8.39 -14.07 -6.64
CA ALA A 146 -9.50 -14.26 -7.54
C ALA A 146 -9.35 -15.57 -8.33
N PRO A 147 -9.59 -16.76 -7.74
CA PRO A 147 -10.34 -17.78 -8.43
C PRO A 147 -11.81 -17.49 -8.14
N ALA A 148 -12.61 -17.33 -9.21
CA ALA A 148 -14.04 -17.38 -9.15
C ALA A 148 -14.47 -18.56 -8.26
N ARG A 149 -15.13 -18.32 -7.14
CA ARG A 149 -15.96 -19.33 -6.53
C ARG A 149 -17.16 -19.47 -7.45
N GLY A 150 -17.11 -20.53 -8.25
CA GLY A 150 -18.30 -21.02 -8.92
C GLY A 150 -19.37 -21.26 -7.86
N ASP A 151 -20.54 -20.67 -8.07
CA ASP A 151 -21.77 -21.02 -7.42
C ASP A 151 -22.15 -22.45 -7.86
N ASP A 152 -21.59 -23.45 -7.18
CA ASP A 152 -22.08 -24.82 -7.14
C ASP A 152 -22.20 -25.22 -5.67
N ALA A 153 -23.17 -24.63 -5.01
CA ALA A 153 -23.76 -25.22 -3.83
C ALA A 153 -24.75 -26.28 -4.33
N PRO A 154 -24.54 -27.60 -4.07
CA PRO A 154 -25.57 -28.56 -4.35
C PRO A 154 -26.77 -28.25 -3.45
N ALA A 155 -27.91 -28.04 -4.07
CA ALA A 155 -29.22 -27.99 -3.42
C ALA A 155 -29.38 -29.26 -2.59
N CYS A 156 -29.48 -29.11 -1.28
CA CYS A 156 -29.94 -30.21 -0.41
C CYS A 156 -31.44 -30.42 -0.66
N ASP A 157 -31.75 -31.28 -1.60
CA ASP A 157 -33.09 -31.83 -1.72
C ASP A 157 -33.44 -32.66 -0.47
N GLY A 158 -34.62 -32.36 0.05
CA GLY A 158 -35.12 -32.87 1.30
C GLY A 158 -35.20 -34.41 1.36
N ILE A 159 -34.42 -34.98 2.25
CA ILE A 159 -34.68 -36.30 2.77
C ILE A 159 -34.91 -36.16 4.30
N ARG A 160 -36.15 -36.37 4.70
CA ARG A 160 -36.52 -36.58 6.09
C ARG A 160 -35.84 -37.88 6.56
N GLY A 161 -34.90 -37.73 7.50
CA GLY A 161 -34.24 -38.86 8.15
C GLY A 161 -33.75 -38.42 9.51
N ASP A 162 -34.30 -39.03 10.52
CA ASP A 162 -34.00 -38.99 11.96
C ASP A 162 -32.50 -38.83 12.24
N CYS A 163 -32.08 -37.70 12.80
CA CYS A 163 -30.77 -37.55 13.40
C CYS A 163 -30.92 -37.62 14.93
N GLY A 164 -30.93 -38.82 15.47
CA GLY A 164 -30.89 -39.08 16.90
C GLY A 164 -29.50 -38.87 17.48
N ALA A 165 -29.11 -37.61 17.76
CA ALA A 165 -27.93 -37.29 18.56
C ALA A 165 -27.98 -35.85 19.05
N CYS A 166 -29.02 -35.44 19.78
CA CYS A 166 -28.99 -34.25 20.65
C CYS A 166 -29.78 -34.55 21.91
N GLY A 167 -29.10 -35.17 22.89
CA GLY A 167 -29.64 -35.33 24.23
C GLY A 167 -29.66 -34.00 24.99
N PRO A 168 -30.67 -33.76 25.84
CA PRO A 168 -30.80 -32.50 26.56
C PRO A 168 -29.77 -32.36 27.69
N ALA A 169 -29.13 -31.22 27.77
CA ALA A 169 -28.31 -30.81 28.90
C ALA A 169 -29.18 -30.70 30.18
N ARG A 170 -28.86 -31.45 31.19
CA ARG A 170 -29.49 -31.38 32.53
C ARG A 170 -28.92 -30.19 33.27
N HIS A 171 -29.77 -29.23 33.62
CA HIS A 171 -29.54 -28.27 34.70
C HIS A 171 -29.63 -29.05 36.02
N GLU A 172 -28.58 -29.06 36.83
CA GLU A 172 -28.65 -29.32 38.27
C GLU A 172 -28.25 -28.04 39.00
N SER A 173 -29.26 -27.51 39.71
CA SER A 173 -29.10 -26.51 40.76
C SER A 173 -28.73 -27.20 42.05
N THR A 174 -27.68 -26.77 42.75
CA THR A 174 -27.64 -26.63 44.23
C THR A 174 -26.52 -25.64 44.59
#